data_bd157d6f443035a0a11a8831dd31a304
#
_entry.id   bd157d6f443035a0a11a8831dd31a304
#
_cell.length_a   1.000
_cell.length_b   1.000
_cell.length_c   1.000
_cell.angle_alpha   90.00
_cell.angle_beta   90.00
_cell.angle_gamma   90.00
#
_symmetry.space_group_name_H-M   'P 1'
#
loop_
_entity.id
_entity.type
_entity.pdbx_description
1 polymer ?
#
loop_
_entity_poly.entity_id
_entity_poly.type
_entity_poly.pdbx_seq_one_letter_code
_entity_poly.pdbx_strand_id
1 'polypeptide(L)'
;MNHVNSQLLQQIKDTCAEFCAALTDDEVVRFLRYTRLRELGSQEIVADIGEISDRFYLVIGGAVKLLQVDGEREFEVGQLDPGSLVGEMSFFDRQPRTVRLTARRSGVRLLEINRQMYNRIRIEEPYIATNLLEFVVRSLDFLVRHLSDENAKLHKQVTGMGYR
;
A
#
# COMPACT_ATOMS: atom_id res chain seq x y z
N MET A 1 13.55 22.85 12.23
CA MET A 1 13.15 21.51 11.75
C MET A 1 14.05 20.49 12.41
N ASN A 2 13.49 19.55 13.16
CA ASN A 2 14.29 18.53 13.84
C ASN A 2 14.95 17.60 12.82
N HIS A 3 16.20 17.17 13.04
CA HIS A 3 16.95 16.26 12.16
C HIS A 3 16.17 14.99 11.77
N VAL A 4 15.32 14.47 12.65
CA VAL A 4 14.44 13.32 12.38
C VAL A 4 13.44 13.60 11.28
N ASN A 5 12.88 14.82 11.22
CA ASN A 5 11.94 15.22 10.17
C ASN A 5 12.61 15.36 8.79
N SER A 6 13.86 15.81 8.75
CA SER A 6 14.60 15.96 7.50
C SER A 6 14.98 14.61 6.89
N GLN A 7 15.38 13.64 7.71
CA GLN A 7 15.71 12.29 7.26
C GLN A 7 14.47 11.54 6.75
N LEU A 8 13.36 11.65 7.48
CA LEU A 8 12.09 11.02 7.06
C LEU A 8 11.56 11.67 5.77
N LEU A 9 11.62 12.99 5.65
CA LEU A 9 11.25 13.69 4.42
C LEU A 9 12.07 13.19 3.23
N GLN A 10 13.40 13.13 3.36
CA GLN A 10 14.26 12.65 2.30
C GLN A 10 13.95 11.19 1.94
N GLN A 11 13.79 10.32 2.93
CA GLN A 11 13.43 8.92 2.71
C GLN A 11 12.12 8.79 1.93
N ILE A 12 11.09 9.55 2.28
CA ILE A 12 9.79 9.49 1.59
C ILE A 12 9.92 9.99 0.15
N LYS A 13 10.66 11.06 -0.08
CA LYS A 13 10.90 11.56 -1.44
C LYS A 13 11.65 10.54 -2.31
N ASP A 14 12.59 9.82 -1.74
CA ASP A 14 13.38 8.83 -2.46
C ASP A 14 12.58 7.53 -2.72
N THR A 15 11.79 7.09 -1.76
CA THR A 15 11.05 5.81 -1.85
C THR A 15 9.65 5.94 -2.42
N CYS A 16 8.99 7.10 -2.23
CA CYS A 16 7.60 7.35 -2.62
C CYS A 16 7.53 8.47 -3.67
N ALA A 17 8.41 8.44 -4.65
CA ALA A 17 8.58 9.50 -5.65
C ALA A 17 7.27 9.82 -6.40
N GLU A 18 6.47 8.81 -6.76
CA GLU A 18 5.19 9.02 -7.45
C GLU A 18 4.17 9.77 -6.59
N PHE A 19 4.09 9.44 -5.29
CA PHE A 19 3.23 10.17 -4.36
C PHE A 19 3.69 11.62 -4.18
N CYS A 20 5.00 11.83 -4.08
CA CYS A 20 5.60 13.14 -3.84
C CYS A 20 5.67 14.03 -5.11
N ALA A 21 5.51 13.49 -6.31
CA ALA A 21 5.76 14.19 -7.56
C ALA A 21 4.97 15.50 -7.74
N ALA A 22 3.76 15.56 -7.21
CA ALA A 22 2.89 16.74 -7.28
C ALA A 22 2.91 17.60 -6.00
N LEU A 23 3.74 17.26 -5.02
CA LEU A 23 3.80 17.92 -3.72
C LEU A 23 5.12 18.69 -3.54
N THR A 24 5.04 19.86 -2.94
CA THR A 24 6.21 20.57 -2.42
C THR A 24 6.71 19.89 -1.14
N ASP A 25 7.96 20.17 -0.76
CA ASP A 25 8.54 19.64 0.49
C ASP A 25 7.71 20.02 1.73
N ASP A 26 7.17 21.26 1.74
CA ASP A 26 6.29 21.71 2.83
C ASP A 26 4.97 20.94 2.87
N GLU A 27 4.39 20.60 1.72
CA GLU A 27 3.18 19.76 1.64
C GLU A 27 3.44 18.32 2.09
N VAL A 28 4.59 17.75 1.75
CA VAL A 28 4.99 16.43 2.28
C VAL A 28 5.16 16.50 3.81
N VAL A 29 5.79 17.54 4.35
CA VAL A 29 5.92 17.74 5.80
C VAL A 29 4.55 17.90 6.46
N ARG A 30 3.62 18.62 5.84
CA ARG A 30 2.24 18.73 6.34
C ARG A 30 1.51 17.38 6.30
N PHE A 31 1.64 16.63 5.22
CA PHE A 31 1.08 15.27 5.12
C PHE A 31 1.54 14.37 6.27
N LEU A 32 2.83 14.42 6.62
CA LEU A 32 3.39 13.61 7.70
C LEU A 32 2.72 13.86 9.06
N ARG A 33 2.13 15.02 9.29
CA ARG A 33 1.39 15.33 10.54
C ARG A 33 0.12 14.50 10.71
N TYR A 34 -0.40 13.94 9.61
CA TYR A 34 -1.59 13.08 9.58
C TYR A 34 -1.25 11.60 9.49
N THR A 35 0.02 11.26 9.64
CA THR A 35 0.49 9.88 9.58
C THR A 35 1.13 9.45 10.90
N ARG A 36 1.20 8.14 11.09
CA ARG A 36 1.92 7.54 12.19
C ARG A 36 2.93 6.55 11.65
N LEU A 37 4.19 6.70 12.04
CA LEU A 37 5.22 5.73 11.72
C LEU A 37 4.96 4.42 12.48
N ARG A 38 4.94 3.31 11.73
CA ARG A 38 4.85 1.95 12.25
C ARG A 38 6.06 1.16 11.77
N GLU A 39 6.68 0.44 12.68
CA GLU A 39 7.76 -0.48 12.38
C GLU A 39 7.36 -1.86 12.85
N LEU A 40 7.36 -2.83 11.93
CA LEU A 40 7.05 -4.22 12.22
C LEU A 40 8.28 -5.07 11.93
N GLY A 41 8.52 -6.00 12.84
CA GLY A 41 9.62 -6.95 12.72
C GLY A 41 9.35 -8.05 11.70
N SER A 42 10.31 -8.96 11.60
CA SER A 42 10.25 -10.10 10.69
C SER A 42 8.95 -10.88 10.85
N GLN A 43 8.20 -11.04 9.78
CA GLN A 43 7.00 -11.86 9.65
C GLN A 43 5.80 -11.43 10.54
N GLU A 44 5.85 -10.26 11.15
CA GLU A 44 4.69 -9.72 11.86
C GLU A 44 3.53 -9.43 10.90
N ILE A 45 2.32 -9.72 11.36
CA ILE A 45 1.09 -9.49 10.60
C ILE A 45 0.75 -7.99 10.65
N VAL A 46 0.65 -7.37 9.48
CA VAL A 46 0.17 -6.00 9.31
C VAL A 46 -1.34 -5.93 9.39
N ALA A 47 -2.02 -6.86 8.68
CA ALA A 47 -3.47 -7.02 8.68
C ALA A 47 -3.83 -8.43 8.21
N ASP A 48 -4.98 -8.96 8.67
CA ASP A 48 -5.36 -10.33 8.39
C ASP A 48 -6.59 -10.45 7.47
N ILE A 49 -6.77 -11.65 6.92
CA ILE A 49 -7.93 -12.04 6.14
C ILE A 49 -9.21 -11.85 6.96
N GLY A 50 -10.26 -11.34 6.34
CA GLY A 50 -11.55 -11.10 6.96
C GLY A 50 -11.67 -9.79 7.72
N GLU A 51 -10.57 -9.07 7.96
CA GLU A 51 -10.62 -7.74 8.58
C GLU A 51 -11.18 -6.70 7.61
N ILE A 52 -12.04 -5.81 8.13
CA ILE A 52 -12.46 -4.58 7.46
C ILE A 52 -11.63 -3.45 8.04
N SER A 53 -10.82 -2.79 7.19
CA SER A 53 -9.84 -1.85 7.69
C SER A 53 -10.39 -0.45 7.93
N ASP A 54 -9.97 0.15 9.04
CA ASP A 54 -10.12 1.58 9.34
C ASP A 54 -8.83 2.38 9.03
N ARG A 55 -7.83 1.73 8.43
CA ARG A 55 -6.52 2.31 8.12
C ARG A 55 -5.91 1.70 6.87
N PHE A 56 -5.04 2.47 6.24
CA PHE A 56 -4.16 2.02 5.17
C PHE A 56 -2.75 2.59 5.37
N TYR A 57 -1.81 2.14 4.58
CA TYR A 57 -0.40 2.42 4.80
C TYR A 57 0.32 2.77 3.51
N LEU A 58 1.38 3.57 3.63
CA LEU A 58 2.39 3.78 2.61
C LEU A 58 3.68 3.09 3.05
N VAL A 59 4.22 2.20 2.23
CA VAL A 59 5.49 1.51 2.52
C VAL A 59 6.65 2.47 2.29
N ILE A 60 7.48 2.68 3.30
CA ILE A 60 8.65 3.57 3.22
C ILE A 60 9.98 2.85 3.43
N GLY A 61 9.94 1.57 3.76
CA GLY A 61 11.13 0.73 3.91
C GLY A 61 10.77 -0.73 4.14
N GLY A 62 11.64 -1.65 3.78
CA GLY A 62 11.34 -3.07 3.79
C GLY A 62 10.29 -3.44 2.75
N ALA A 63 9.50 -4.48 3.01
CA ALA A 63 8.43 -4.91 2.10
C ALA A 63 7.32 -5.66 2.84
N VAL A 64 6.13 -5.66 2.27
CA VAL A 64 4.96 -6.44 2.70
C VAL A 64 4.72 -7.56 1.70
N LYS A 65 4.59 -8.80 2.16
CA LYS A 65 4.13 -9.91 1.34
C LYS A 65 2.63 -10.12 1.52
N LEU A 66 1.98 -10.51 0.44
CA LEU A 66 0.57 -10.85 0.40
C LEU A 66 0.45 -12.37 0.40
N LEU A 67 -0.26 -12.89 1.39
CA LEU A 67 -0.48 -14.33 1.55
C LEU A 67 -1.96 -14.64 1.38
N GLN A 68 -2.24 -15.64 0.57
CA GLN A 68 -3.56 -16.26 0.48
C GLN A 68 -3.54 -17.57 1.27
N VAL A 69 -4.67 -17.91 1.88
CA VAL A 69 -4.85 -19.12 2.68
C VAL A 69 -5.88 -20.02 2.01
N ASP A 70 -5.49 -21.26 1.75
CA ASP A 70 -6.38 -22.32 1.28
C ASP A 70 -6.28 -23.52 2.21
N GLY A 71 -7.28 -23.66 3.09
CA GLY A 71 -7.25 -24.63 4.18
C GLY A 71 -6.11 -24.35 5.15
N GLU A 72 -5.19 -25.30 5.29
CA GLU A 72 -3.99 -25.18 6.14
C GLU A 72 -2.76 -24.62 5.41
N ARG A 73 -2.88 -24.35 4.10
CA ARG A 73 -1.77 -23.88 3.27
C ARG A 73 -1.80 -22.39 3.08
N GLU A 74 -0.65 -21.77 3.31
CA GLU A 74 -0.38 -20.38 2.95
C GLU A 74 0.50 -20.33 1.71
N PHE A 75 0.18 -19.46 0.77
CA PHE A 75 1.02 -19.22 -0.39
C PHE A 75 1.09 -17.73 -0.72
N GLU A 76 2.27 -17.33 -1.13
CA GLU A 76 2.53 -15.92 -1.49
C GLU A 76 1.94 -15.62 -2.86
N VAL A 77 1.10 -14.58 -2.93
CA VAL A 77 0.46 -14.13 -4.17
C VAL A 77 1.01 -12.80 -4.65
N GLY A 78 1.84 -12.14 -3.86
CA GLY A 78 2.48 -10.88 -4.26
C GLY A 78 3.29 -10.24 -3.15
N GLN A 79 3.94 -9.13 -3.52
CA GLN A 79 4.75 -8.30 -2.65
C GLN A 79 4.49 -6.82 -2.95
N LEU A 80 4.52 -6.00 -1.90
CA LEU A 80 4.45 -4.55 -1.99
C LEU A 80 5.77 -3.96 -1.46
N ASP A 81 6.45 -3.26 -2.34
CA ASP A 81 7.75 -2.63 -2.09
C ASP A 81 7.61 -1.17 -1.62
N PRO A 82 8.69 -0.52 -1.17
CA PRO A 82 8.66 0.89 -0.83
C PRO A 82 8.07 1.75 -1.95
N GLY A 83 7.21 2.70 -1.57
CA GLY A 83 6.42 3.52 -2.50
C GLY A 83 5.01 2.98 -2.78
N SER A 84 4.72 1.74 -2.38
CA SER A 84 3.38 1.13 -2.56
C SER A 84 2.42 1.50 -1.45
N LEU A 85 1.13 1.55 -1.79
CA LEU A 85 0.04 1.57 -0.80
C LEU A 85 -0.28 0.14 -0.32
N VAL A 86 -0.73 0.03 0.91
CA VAL A 86 -1.10 -1.23 1.54
C VAL A 86 -2.43 -1.06 2.26
N GLY A 87 -3.40 -1.89 1.92
CA GLY A 87 -4.67 -1.97 2.63
C GLY A 87 -5.69 -0.91 2.25
N GLU A 88 -5.43 -0.11 1.22
CA GLU A 88 -6.30 0.94 0.72
C GLU A 88 -7.63 0.41 0.19
N MET A 89 -7.65 -0.76 -0.44
CA MET A 89 -8.88 -1.35 -0.99
C MET A 89 -9.94 -1.52 0.11
N SER A 90 -9.65 -2.32 1.14
CA SER A 90 -10.57 -2.54 2.26
C SER A 90 -10.91 -1.25 3.03
N PHE A 91 -9.98 -0.29 3.05
CA PHE A 91 -10.24 1.02 3.63
C PHE A 91 -11.31 1.79 2.86
N PHE A 92 -11.28 1.80 1.53
CA PHE A 92 -12.21 2.57 0.71
C PHE A 92 -13.51 1.84 0.41
N ASP A 93 -13.46 0.54 0.05
CA ASP A 93 -14.63 -0.24 -0.33
C ASP A 93 -15.39 -0.87 0.84
N ARG A 94 -14.80 -0.87 2.04
CA ARG A 94 -15.37 -1.46 3.26
C ARG A 94 -15.63 -2.97 3.18
N GLN A 95 -14.93 -3.65 2.27
CA GLN A 95 -15.02 -5.11 2.17
C GLN A 95 -13.95 -5.80 3.01
N PRO A 96 -14.23 -7.02 3.51
CA PRO A 96 -13.23 -7.83 4.19
C PRO A 96 -12.03 -8.13 3.31
N ARG A 97 -10.84 -8.17 3.91
CA ARG A 97 -9.61 -8.53 3.21
C ARG A 97 -9.63 -9.99 2.77
N THR A 98 -9.15 -10.22 1.57
CA THR A 98 -9.00 -11.56 1.00
C THR A 98 -7.59 -12.13 1.11
N VAL A 99 -6.62 -11.30 1.51
CA VAL A 99 -5.22 -11.66 1.69
C VAL A 99 -4.71 -11.22 3.05
N ARG A 100 -3.78 -11.99 3.61
CA ARG A 100 -2.99 -11.60 4.78
C ARG A 100 -1.81 -10.75 4.35
N LEU A 101 -1.58 -9.66 5.05
CA LEU A 101 -0.46 -8.75 4.86
C LEU A 101 0.57 -9.00 5.97
N THR A 102 1.79 -9.36 5.59
CA THR A 102 2.84 -9.74 6.53
C THR A 102 4.15 -9.05 6.18
N ALA A 103 4.88 -8.57 7.19
CA ALA A 103 6.21 -8.02 6.99
C ALA A 103 7.18 -9.09 6.45
N ARG A 104 8.06 -8.71 5.54
CA ARG A 104 9.16 -9.57 5.10
C ARG A 104 10.18 -9.80 6.21
N ARG A 105 11.14 -10.71 6.00
CA ARG A 105 12.19 -11.05 6.97
C ARG A 105 13.01 -9.86 7.44
N SER A 106 13.20 -8.85 6.60
CA SER A 106 13.86 -7.59 6.94
C SER A 106 13.00 -6.63 7.76
N GLY A 107 11.74 -7.02 8.05
CA GLY A 107 10.75 -6.11 8.62
C GLY A 107 10.17 -5.14 7.61
N VAL A 108 9.34 -4.22 8.08
CA VAL A 108 8.73 -3.18 7.24
C VAL A 108 8.55 -1.89 8.04
N ARG A 109 8.72 -0.76 7.37
CA ARG A 109 8.42 0.58 7.86
C ARG A 109 7.26 1.16 7.06
N LEU A 110 6.22 1.58 7.76
CA LEU A 110 4.95 2.02 7.19
C LEU A 110 4.58 3.39 7.74
N LEU A 111 4.01 4.24 6.89
CA LEU A 111 3.22 5.39 7.34
C LEU A 111 1.75 4.99 7.38
N GLU A 112 1.20 4.93 8.58
CA GLU A 112 -0.21 4.61 8.83
C GLU A 112 -1.07 5.85 8.69
N ILE A 113 -2.18 5.73 7.97
CA ILE A 113 -3.23 6.74 7.87
C ILE A 113 -4.52 6.06 8.30
N ASN A 114 -5.06 6.47 9.44
CA ASN A 114 -6.36 5.97 9.91
C ASN A 114 -7.53 6.82 9.39
N ARG A 115 -8.75 6.35 9.57
CA ARG A 115 -9.97 7.01 9.10
C ARG A 115 -10.10 8.44 9.61
N GLN A 116 -9.78 8.68 10.87
CA GLN A 116 -9.87 10.01 11.46
C GLN A 116 -8.87 10.97 10.82
N MET A 117 -7.62 10.55 10.64
CA MET A 117 -6.59 11.37 10.00
C MET A 117 -6.91 11.63 8.54
N TYR A 118 -7.37 10.62 7.81
CA TYR A 118 -7.82 10.79 6.42
C TYR A 118 -8.96 11.83 6.30
N ASN A 119 -9.95 11.77 7.19
CA ASN A 119 -11.04 12.75 7.21
C ASN A 119 -10.54 14.16 7.51
N ARG A 120 -9.54 14.32 8.37
CA ARG A 120 -8.91 15.61 8.64
C ARG A 120 -8.13 16.14 7.43
N ILE A 121 -7.32 15.31 6.77
CA ILE A 121 -6.60 15.70 5.53
C ILE A 121 -7.59 16.27 4.51
N ARG A 122 -8.72 15.62 4.31
CA ARG A 122 -9.75 16.08 3.34
C ARG A 122 -10.27 17.48 3.62
N ILE A 123 -10.30 17.90 4.86
CA ILE A 123 -10.82 19.20 5.28
C ILE A 123 -9.71 20.25 5.38
N GLU A 124 -8.60 19.87 6.00
CA GLU A 124 -7.51 20.80 6.33
C GLU A 124 -6.52 20.99 5.20
N GLU A 125 -6.31 19.93 4.38
CA GLU A 125 -5.32 19.90 3.28
C GLU A 125 -5.93 19.28 2.01
N PRO A 126 -6.94 19.93 1.38
CA PRO A 126 -7.69 19.32 0.27
C PRO A 126 -6.83 19.01 -0.95
N TYR A 127 -5.78 19.78 -1.23
CA TYR A 127 -4.85 19.48 -2.31
C TYR A 127 -4.07 18.20 -2.07
N ILE A 128 -3.56 18.00 -0.85
CA ILE A 128 -2.85 16.77 -0.44
C ILE A 128 -3.81 15.58 -0.48
N ALA A 129 -5.05 15.76 -0.01
CA ALA A 129 -6.08 14.72 -0.07
C ALA A 129 -6.39 14.29 -1.51
N THR A 130 -6.51 15.24 -2.42
CA THR A 130 -6.74 14.96 -3.86
C THR A 130 -5.57 14.21 -4.46
N ASN A 131 -4.34 14.65 -4.21
CA ASN A 131 -3.13 13.95 -4.67
C ASN A 131 -3.04 12.51 -4.12
N LEU A 132 -3.42 12.31 -2.86
CA LEU A 132 -3.47 10.98 -2.24
C LEU A 132 -4.51 10.09 -2.93
N LEU A 133 -5.71 10.61 -3.23
CA LEU A 133 -6.74 9.87 -3.95
C LEU A 133 -6.33 9.53 -5.39
N GLU A 134 -5.71 10.45 -6.11
CA GLU A 134 -5.19 10.19 -7.44
C GLU A 134 -4.11 9.11 -7.41
N PHE A 135 -3.27 9.11 -6.38
CA PHE A 135 -2.27 8.08 -6.19
C PHE A 135 -2.91 6.71 -5.92
N VAL A 136 -3.98 6.64 -5.10
CA VAL A 136 -4.77 5.43 -4.91
C VAL A 136 -5.34 4.93 -6.23
N VAL A 137 -5.95 5.81 -7.04
CA VAL A 137 -6.52 5.43 -8.34
C VAL A 137 -5.46 4.88 -9.29
N ARG A 138 -4.29 5.52 -9.38
CA ARG A 138 -3.18 5.01 -10.21
C ARG A 138 -2.67 3.65 -9.74
N SER A 139 -2.60 3.43 -8.43
CA SER A 139 -2.21 2.14 -7.85
C SER A 139 -3.19 1.02 -8.23
N LEU A 140 -4.50 1.29 -8.16
CA LEU A 140 -5.54 0.35 -8.54
C LEU A 140 -5.56 0.09 -10.04
N ASP A 141 -5.38 1.11 -10.87
CA ASP A 141 -5.32 0.97 -12.33
C ASP A 141 -4.14 0.08 -12.76
N PHE A 142 -2.98 0.26 -12.15
CA PHE A 142 -1.83 -0.62 -12.36
C PHE A 142 -2.15 -2.08 -12.01
N LEU A 143 -2.80 -2.32 -10.87
CA LEU A 143 -3.20 -3.67 -10.45
C LEU A 143 -4.18 -4.31 -11.44
N VAL A 144 -5.21 -3.57 -11.89
CA VAL A 144 -6.20 -4.06 -12.86
C VAL A 144 -5.53 -4.43 -14.18
N ARG A 145 -4.62 -3.61 -14.70
CA ARG A 145 -3.88 -3.91 -15.94
C ARG A 145 -3.02 -5.15 -15.77
N HIS A 146 -2.31 -5.28 -14.65
CA HIS A 146 -1.50 -6.47 -14.37
C HIS A 146 -2.32 -7.74 -14.32
N LEU A 147 -3.46 -7.74 -13.62
CA LEU A 147 -4.38 -8.88 -13.56
C LEU A 147 -4.98 -9.24 -14.92
N SER A 148 -5.28 -8.24 -15.75
CA SER A 148 -5.78 -8.46 -17.11
C SER A 148 -4.75 -9.15 -18.00
N ASP A 149 -3.49 -8.74 -17.91
CA ASP A 149 -2.38 -9.36 -18.65
C ASP A 149 -2.12 -10.80 -18.20
N GLU A 150 -2.14 -11.05 -16.88
CA GLU A 150 -1.99 -12.39 -16.31
C GLU A 150 -3.15 -13.31 -16.76
N ASN A 151 -4.38 -12.84 -16.72
CA ASN A 151 -5.55 -13.57 -17.22
C ASN A 151 -5.42 -13.91 -18.71
N ALA A 152 -4.97 -12.98 -19.53
CA ALA A 152 -4.76 -13.21 -20.95
C ALA A 152 -3.69 -14.29 -21.22
N LYS A 153 -2.60 -14.30 -20.43
CA LYS A 153 -1.55 -15.33 -20.50
C LYS A 153 -2.08 -16.70 -20.10
N LEU A 154 -2.82 -16.79 -18.99
CA LEU A 154 -3.44 -18.03 -18.53
C LEU A 154 -4.43 -18.60 -19.56
N HIS A 155 -5.26 -17.74 -20.14
CA HIS A 155 -6.20 -18.15 -21.18
C HIS A 155 -5.51 -18.74 -22.41
N LYS A 156 -4.41 -18.11 -22.86
CA LYS A 156 -3.59 -18.64 -23.96
C LYS A 156 -2.96 -20.00 -23.63
N GLN A 157 -2.51 -20.20 -22.39
CA GLN A 157 -1.94 -21.48 -21.95
C GLN A 157 -2.99 -22.60 -21.94
N VAL A 158 -4.18 -22.32 -21.42
CA VAL A 158 -5.27 -23.29 -21.36
C VAL A 158 -5.79 -23.63 -22.75
N THR A 159 -6.00 -22.65 -23.63
CA THR A 159 -6.48 -22.89 -25.02
C THR A 159 -5.39 -23.48 -25.91
N GLY A 160 -4.12 -23.18 -25.69
CA GLY A 160 -2.99 -23.77 -26.43
C GLY A 160 -2.71 -25.24 -26.07
N MET A 161 -3.18 -25.74 -24.94
CA MET A 161 -3.11 -27.16 -24.55
C MET A 161 -4.24 -28.03 -25.15
N GLY A 162 -5.22 -27.41 -25.76
CA GLY A 162 -6.41 -28.10 -26.30
C GLY A 162 -6.29 -28.65 -27.74
N TYR A 163 -5.14 -28.44 -28.38
CA TYR A 163 -4.89 -28.93 -29.76
C TYR A 163 -3.53 -29.64 -29.84
N ARG A 164 -3.47 -30.85 -29.30
CA ARG A 164 -2.55 -31.90 -29.70
C ARG A 164 -3.24 -33.26 -29.69
#